data_280042f2247905b0394138c7a6555bd4
#
_entry.id   280042f2247905b0394138c7a6555bd4
#
_cell.length_a   1.000
_cell.length_b   1.000
_cell.length_c   1.000
_cell.angle_alpha   90.00
_cell.angle_beta   90.00
_cell.angle_gamma   90.00
#
_symmetry.space_group_name_H-M   'P 1'
#
loop_
_entity.id
_entity.type
_entity.pdbx_description
1 polymer ?
#
loop_
_entity_poly.entity_id
_entity_poly.type
_entity_poly.pdbx_seq_one_letter_code
_entity_poly.pdbx_strand_id
1 'polypeptide(L)'
;MVVLDTRYLTKLNRETNKKYKRFHFSAPDETGAEITYISTKLKIYWPGTIGSLDFFHQMQTYKITERKTLRKGTKNYFRIVRRNETILRIDSFINGMLDVIYLFHYENNKRYAFPFSQTGRYCPTYIQVQTYDDNGQIVEDYMVRSKQIVYHRYAKQSENIVNFKCIYYGVGCADQLIGIQEGFYTLGENLTYTETYNNSDDILTALGLSGSRLND
;
A
#
# COMPACT_ATOMS: atom_id res chain seq x y z
N MET A 1 -12.43 13.84 15.97
CA MET A 1 -11.37 14.02 14.93
C MET A 1 -10.06 13.49 15.51
N VAL A 2 -9.52 12.40 15.00
CA VAL A 2 -8.26 11.85 15.51
C VAL A 2 -7.13 12.66 14.87
N VAL A 3 -6.47 13.50 15.68
CA VAL A 3 -5.24 14.18 15.27
C VAL A 3 -4.19 13.11 15.07
N LEU A 4 -3.76 12.89 13.84
CA LEU A 4 -2.68 11.96 13.54
C LEU A 4 -1.35 12.62 13.96
N ASP A 5 -0.77 12.10 15.03
CA ASP A 5 0.52 12.57 15.54
C ASP A 5 1.64 12.27 14.53
N THR A 6 2.34 13.28 14.07
CA THR A 6 3.52 13.12 13.18
C THR A 6 4.60 12.24 13.80
N ARG A 7 4.68 12.18 15.14
CA ARG A 7 5.56 11.26 15.87
C ARG A 7 5.18 9.80 15.59
N TYR A 8 3.87 9.50 15.49
CA TYR A 8 3.40 8.17 15.13
C TYR A 8 3.84 7.78 13.72
N LEU A 9 3.65 8.67 12.72
CA LEU A 9 4.09 8.40 11.35
C LEU A 9 5.62 8.25 11.25
N THR A 10 6.37 9.08 11.97
CA THR A 10 7.82 8.96 12.05
C THR A 10 8.26 7.63 12.66
N LYS A 11 7.57 7.19 13.71
CA LYS A 11 7.80 5.88 14.35
C LYS A 11 7.53 4.74 13.37
N LEU A 12 6.37 4.74 12.70
CA LEU A 12 6.02 3.72 11.70
C LEU A 12 7.08 3.63 10.59
N ASN A 13 7.49 4.77 10.05
CA ASN A 13 8.54 4.82 9.02
C ASN A 13 9.84 4.17 9.51
N ARG A 14 10.30 4.54 10.70
CA ARG A 14 11.56 4.04 11.29
C ARG A 14 11.50 2.53 11.55
N GLU A 15 10.41 2.06 12.16
CA GLU A 15 10.24 0.65 12.52
C GLU A 15 10.14 -0.23 11.28
N THR A 16 9.38 0.22 10.26
CA THR A 16 9.23 -0.49 9.00
C THR A 16 10.56 -0.60 8.25
N ASN A 17 11.31 0.50 8.12
CA ASN A 17 12.64 0.47 7.50
C ASN A 17 13.61 -0.42 8.26
N LYS A 18 13.57 -0.41 9.62
CA LYS A 18 14.40 -1.29 10.44
C LYS A 18 14.05 -2.75 10.22
N LYS A 19 12.76 -3.09 10.14
CA LYS A 19 12.28 -4.44 9.89
C LYS A 19 12.70 -4.92 8.52
N TYR A 20 12.53 -4.11 7.49
CA TYR A 20 12.96 -4.42 6.12
C TYR A 20 14.47 -4.73 6.04
N LYS A 21 15.30 -3.92 6.67
CA LYS A 21 16.75 -4.17 6.70
C LYS A 21 17.17 -5.48 7.39
N ARG A 22 16.31 -6.03 8.24
CA ARG A 22 16.54 -7.31 8.95
C ARG A 22 15.90 -8.49 8.23
N PHE A 23 15.01 -8.23 7.29
CA PHE A 23 14.34 -9.28 6.54
C PHE A 23 15.24 -9.77 5.42
N HIS A 24 15.57 -11.06 5.45
CA HIS A 24 16.43 -11.67 4.45
C HIS A 24 15.60 -12.18 3.28
N PHE A 25 16.10 -11.94 2.06
CA PHE A 25 15.49 -12.53 0.86
C PHE A 25 15.56 -14.05 0.94
N SER A 26 14.41 -14.69 0.93
CA SER A 26 14.26 -16.13 0.76
C SER A 26 13.08 -16.38 -0.15
N ALA A 27 13.33 -16.92 -1.32
CA ALA A 27 12.25 -17.26 -2.23
C ALA A 27 11.35 -18.32 -1.57
N PRO A 28 10.03 -18.10 -1.50
CA PRO A 28 9.13 -19.10 -0.94
C PRO A 28 9.14 -20.35 -1.81
N ASP A 29 8.98 -21.50 -1.17
CA ASP A 29 8.65 -22.73 -1.89
C ASP A 29 7.29 -22.58 -2.58
N GLU A 30 7.27 -22.75 -3.91
CA GLU A 30 6.08 -22.60 -4.73
C GLU A 30 5.36 -23.96 -4.98
N THR A 31 5.84 -25.04 -4.40
CA THR A 31 5.22 -26.38 -4.54
C THR A 31 3.77 -26.33 -4.02
N GLY A 32 2.82 -26.68 -4.89
CA GLY A 32 1.39 -26.66 -4.58
C GLY A 32 0.79 -25.26 -4.45
N ALA A 33 1.53 -24.21 -4.82
CA ALA A 33 0.99 -22.86 -4.84
C ALA A 33 0.13 -22.60 -6.08
N GLU A 34 -0.92 -21.81 -5.93
CA GLU A 34 -1.69 -21.26 -7.03
C GLU A 34 -0.95 -20.06 -7.61
N ILE A 35 -0.84 -20.02 -8.94
CA ILE A 35 -0.21 -18.92 -9.66
C ILE A 35 -1.26 -18.25 -10.54
N THR A 36 -1.38 -16.92 -10.38
CA THR A 36 -2.28 -16.09 -11.15
C THR A 36 -1.56 -14.85 -11.68
N TYR A 37 -2.19 -14.17 -12.64
CA TYR A 37 -1.60 -13.05 -13.35
C TYR A 37 -2.59 -11.90 -13.45
N ILE A 38 -2.09 -10.69 -13.22
CA ILE A 38 -2.79 -9.44 -13.50
C ILE A 38 -2.03 -8.71 -14.60
N SER A 39 -2.67 -8.55 -15.76
CA SER A 39 -2.11 -7.79 -16.87
C SER A 39 -2.36 -6.30 -16.65
N THR A 40 -1.31 -5.50 -16.67
CA THR A 40 -1.40 -4.05 -16.49
C THR A 40 -1.18 -3.35 -17.81
N LYS A 41 -2.24 -2.79 -18.39
CA LYS A 41 -2.12 -1.81 -19.50
C LYS A 41 -1.70 -0.44 -18.98
N LEU A 42 -2.05 -0.17 -17.75
CA LEU A 42 -1.74 1.04 -16.99
C LEU A 42 -0.67 0.68 -15.96
N LYS A 43 0.15 1.65 -15.63
CA LYS A 43 1.06 1.56 -14.50
C LYS A 43 0.23 1.45 -13.21
N ILE A 44 -0.22 0.24 -12.86
CA ILE A 44 -0.64 -0.01 -11.49
C ILE A 44 0.64 0.11 -10.67
N TYR A 45 0.76 1.19 -9.96
CA TYR A 45 2.03 1.66 -9.43
C TYR A 45 2.56 0.82 -8.28
N TRP A 46 1.72 -0.06 -7.66
CA TRP A 46 2.10 -0.65 -6.38
C TRP A 46 1.60 -2.08 -6.21
N PRO A 47 2.33 -3.09 -6.70
CA PRO A 47 1.93 -4.50 -6.52
C PRO A 47 1.74 -4.89 -5.05
N GLY A 48 2.45 -4.24 -4.14
CA GLY A 48 2.30 -4.44 -2.70
C GLY A 48 0.91 -4.08 -2.17
N THR A 49 0.13 -3.22 -2.87
CA THR A 49 -1.23 -2.82 -2.47
C THR A 49 -2.29 -3.87 -2.78
N ILE A 50 -1.95 -4.98 -3.44
CA ILE A 50 -2.90 -6.05 -3.74
C ILE A 50 -3.63 -6.47 -2.47
N GLY A 51 -4.96 -6.38 -2.52
CA GLY A 51 -5.85 -6.61 -1.38
C GLY A 51 -6.24 -5.36 -0.58
N SER A 52 -5.73 -4.16 -0.90
CA SER A 52 -6.26 -2.91 -0.35
C SER A 52 -7.56 -2.49 -1.03
N LEU A 53 -8.36 -1.64 -0.39
CA LEU A 53 -9.57 -1.08 -0.99
C LEU A 53 -9.25 -0.26 -2.23
N ASP A 54 -8.19 0.54 -2.21
CA ASP A 54 -7.72 1.31 -3.37
C ASP A 54 -7.36 0.41 -4.56
N PHE A 55 -6.67 -0.71 -4.31
CA PHE A 55 -6.37 -1.69 -5.34
C PHE A 55 -7.64 -2.29 -5.96
N PHE A 56 -8.63 -2.69 -5.16
CA PHE A 56 -9.90 -3.20 -5.66
C PHE A 56 -10.66 -2.17 -6.46
N HIS A 57 -10.69 -0.92 -5.99
CA HIS A 57 -11.31 0.19 -6.73
C HIS A 57 -10.64 0.39 -8.11
N GLN A 58 -9.31 0.40 -8.17
CA GLN A 58 -8.57 0.51 -9.42
C GLN A 58 -8.85 -0.67 -10.36
N MET A 59 -8.88 -1.90 -9.84
CA MET A 59 -9.21 -3.07 -10.65
C MET A 59 -10.60 -2.96 -11.30
N GLN A 60 -11.60 -2.51 -10.55
CA GLN A 60 -12.96 -2.32 -11.08
C GLN A 60 -13.03 -1.18 -12.09
N THR A 61 -12.46 -0.01 -11.75
CA THR A 61 -12.45 1.18 -12.60
C THR A 61 -11.83 0.89 -13.97
N TYR A 62 -10.72 0.16 -13.99
CA TYR A 62 -9.99 -0.18 -15.21
C TYR A 62 -10.36 -1.54 -15.80
N LYS A 63 -11.39 -2.22 -15.26
CA LYS A 63 -11.83 -3.56 -15.69
C LYS A 63 -10.69 -4.57 -15.78
N ILE A 64 -9.81 -4.52 -14.80
CA ILE A 64 -8.67 -5.44 -14.67
C ILE A 64 -9.14 -6.72 -13.99
N THR A 65 -8.76 -7.85 -14.52
CA THR A 65 -9.10 -9.16 -13.96
C THR A 65 -7.87 -10.00 -13.71
N GLU A 66 -7.89 -10.73 -12.60
CA GLU A 66 -6.91 -11.76 -12.30
C GLU A 66 -7.21 -13.02 -13.12
N ARG A 67 -6.18 -13.69 -13.65
CA ARG A 67 -6.31 -14.84 -14.57
C ARG A 67 -5.31 -15.92 -14.21
N LYS A 68 -5.68 -17.18 -14.48
CA LYS A 68 -4.76 -18.33 -14.32
C LYS A 68 -3.67 -18.40 -15.39
N THR A 69 -3.89 -17.77 -16.53
CA THR A 69 -2.94 -17.80 -17.66
C THR A 69 -2.65 -16.41 -18.19
N LEU A 70 -1.41 -16.19 -18.59
CA LEU A 70 -0.98 -14.96 -19.22
C LEU A 70 -1.26 -15.01 -20.73
N ARG A 71 -1.84 -13.94 -21.29
CA ARG A 71 -2.04 -13.84 -22.74
C ARG A 71 -0.68 -13.71 -23.43
N LYS A 72 -0.52 -14.40 -24.57
CA LYS A 72 0.69 -14.29 -25.41
C LYS A 72 0.95 -12.81 -25.77
N GLY A 73 2.20 -12.38 -25.61
CA GLY A 73 2.63 -11.00 -25.92
C GLY A 73 2.38 -9.97 -24.81
N THR A 74 1.81 -10.36 -23.68
CA THR A 74 1.69 -9.45 -22.51
C THR A 74 3.08 -9.15 -21.96
N LYS A 75 3.45 -7.87 -21.91
CA LYS A 75 4.78 -7.41 -21.45
C LYS A 75 4.77 -6.84 -20.03
N ASN A 76 3.63 -6.24 -19.61
CA ASN A 76 3.50 -5.64 -18.28
C ASN A 76 2.45 -6.42 -17.50
N TYR A 77 2.87 -7.05 -16.42
CA TYR A 77 1.99 -7.89 -15.62
C TYR A 77 2.57 -8.15 -14.23
N PHE A 78 1.70 -8.54 -13.32
CA PHE A 78 2.08 -9.14 -12.05
C PHE A 78 1.83 -10.65 -12.08
N ARG A 79 2.78 -11.42 -11.59
CA ARG A 79 2.64 -12.84 -11.27
C ARG A 79 2.44 -12.94 -9.77
N ILE A 80 1.34 -13.53 -9.34
CA ILE A 80 0.94 -13.64 -7.94
C ILE A 80 1.00 -15.10 -7.55
N VAL A 81 1.71 -15.39 -6.47
CA VAL A 81 1.86 -16.73 -5.90
C VAL A 81 1.11 -16.79 -4.58
N ARG A 82 0.15 -17.70 -4.45
CA ARG A 82 -0.66 -17.92 -3.25
C ARG A 82 -0.61 -19.37 -2.78
N ARG A 83 -0.76 -19.54 -1.46
CA ARG A 83 -1.05 -20.83 -0.86
C ARG A 83 -2.20 -20.63 0.12
N ASN A 84 -3.30 -21.40 -0.04
CA ASN A 84 -4.50 -21.25 0.77
C ASN A 84 -4.94 -19.78 0.90
N GLU A 85 -5.09 -19.09 -0.22
CA GLU A 85 -5.45 -17.66 -0.33
C GLU A 85 -4.40 -16.67 0.19
N THR A 86 -3.41 -17.14 0.93
CA THR A 86 -2.32 -16.28 1.45
C THR A 86 -1.34 -15.96 0.34
N ILE A 87 -1.12 -14.67 0.07
CA ILE A 87 -0.12 -14.21 -0.90
C ILE A 87 1.26 -14.44 -0.31
N LEU A 88 2.10 -15.21 -1.01
CA LEU A 88 3.48 -15.48 -0.62
C LEU A 88 4.45 -14.52 -1.32
N ARG A 89 4.17 -14.26 -2.61
CA ARG A 89 5.06 -13.49 -3.48
C ARG A 89 4.28 -12.85 -4.61
N ILE A 90 4.74 -11.67 -5.03
CA ILE A 90 4.32 -11.03 -6.27
C ILE A 90 5.55 -10.62 -7.05
N ASP A 91 5.60 -11.02 -8.31
CA ASP A 91 6.63 -10.58 -9.25
C ASP A 91 6.05 -9.53 -10.19
N SER A 92 6.68 -8.37 -10.26
CA SER A 92 6.34 -7.30 -11.20
C SER A 92 7.19 -7.43 -12.46
N PHE A 93 6.55 -7.47 -13.61
CA PHE A 93 7.21 -7.51 -14.90
C PHE A 93 6.90 -6.25 -15.70
N ILE A 94 7.95 -5.59 -16.20
CA ILE A 94 7.87 -4.42 -17.07
C ILE A 94 8.60 -4.74 -18.36
N ASN A 95 7.94 -4.54 -19.50
CA ASN A 95 8.48 -4.90 -20.84
C ASN A 95 8.93 -6.36 -20.95
N GLY A 96 8.28 -7.27 -20.22
CA GLY A 96 8.60 -8.69 -20.16
C GLY A 96 9.80 -9.04 -19.29
N MET A 97 10.44 -8.08 -18.65
CA MET A 97 11.55 -8.28 -17.73
C MET A 97 11.07 -8.19 -16.28
N LEU A 98 11.60 -9.04 -15.42
CA LEU A 98 11.34 -9.00 -13.98
C LEU A 98 11.95 -7.70 -13.41
N ASP A 99 11.10 -6.87 -12.80
CA ASP A 99 11.47 -5.57 -12.24
C ASP A 99 11.65 -5.66 -10.71
N VAL A 100 10.59 -6.01 -10.01
CA VAL A 100 10.58 -6.10 -8.54
C VAL A 100 9.91 -7.38 -8.09
N ILE A 101 10.47 -8.00 -7.05
CA ILE A 101 9.88 -9.12 -6.31
C ILE A 101 9.37 -8.59 -4.98
N TYR A 102 8.10 -8.78 -4.68
CA TYR A 102 7.53 -8.51 -3.36
C TYR A 102 7.39 -9.82 -2.61
N LEU A 103 8.06 -9.95 -1.47
CA LEU A 103 7.88 -11.05 -0.52
C LEU A 103 6.94 -10.61 0.59
N PHE A 104 5.98 -11.47 0.91
CA PHE A 104 4.99 -11.19 1.94
C PHE A 104 5.38 -11.86 3.26
N HIS A 105 5.33 -11.06 4.31
CA HIS A 105 5.58 -11.50 5.68
C HIS A 105 4.38 -11.16 6.55
N TYR A 106 3.89 -12.13 7.28
CA TYR A 106 2.73 -12.01 8.16
C TYR A 106 3.20 -12.12 9.61
N GLU A 107 2.82 -11.16 10.42
CA GLU A 107 3.17 -11.12 11.84
C GLU A 107 2.04 -10.49 12.64
N ASN A 108 1.47 -11.22 13.59
CA ASN A 108 0.29 -10.82 14.33
C ASN A 108 -0.84 -10.44 13.35
N ASN A 109 -1.39 -9.23 13.52
CA ASN A 109 -2.43 -8.69 12.66
C ASN A 109 -1.88 -7.81 11.52
N LYS A 110 -0.60 -7.99 11.12
CA LYS A 110 0.05 -7.19 10.08
C LYS A 110 0.55 -8.03 8.92
N ARG A 111 0.39 -7.50 7.72
CA ARG A 111 0.98 -8.00 6.50
C ARG A 111 1.99 -7.01 5.96
N TYR A 112 3.20 -7.44 5.72
CA TYR A 112 4.28 -6.67 5.13
C TYR A 112 4.52 -7.15 3.71
N ALA A 113 4.69 -6.24 2.75
CA ALA A 113 5.17 -6.54 1.41
C ALA A 113 6.55 -5.90 1.24
N PHE A 114 7.59 -6.71 1.24
CA PHE A 114 8.98 -6.30 1.14
C PHE A 114 9.49 -6.41 -0.29
N PRO A 115 9.91 -5.29 -0.93
CA PRO A 115 10.40 -5.28 -2.30
C PRO A 115 11.87 -5.69 -2.40
N PHE A 116 12.18 -6.53 -3.38
CA PHE A 116 13.54 -6.96 -3.72
C PHE A 116 13.78 -6.88 -5.21
N SER A 117 15.03 -6.64 -5.61
CA SER A 117 15.46 -6.83 -6.99
C SER A 117 15.49 -8.33 -7.35
N GLN A 118 15.59 -8.64 -8.63
CA GLN A 118 15.75 -10.01 -9.10
C GLN A 118 16.98 -10.75 -8.51
N THR A 119 17.98 -10.01 -8.04
CA THR A 119 19.18 -10.57 -7.38
C THR A 119 19.02 -10.75 -5.87
N GLY A 120 17.81 -10.51 -5.33
CA GLY A 120 17.53 -10.58 -3.88
C GLY A 120 18.07 -9.41 -3.06
N ARG A 121 18.55 -8.35 -3.71
CA ARG A 121 18.99 -7.11 -3.03
C ARG A 121 17.80 -6.22 -2.71
N TYR A 122 17.92 -5.40 -1.69
CA TYR A 122 16.95 -4.39 -1.34
C TYR A 122 16.63 -3.48 -2.54
N CYS A 123 15.35 -3.25 -2.77
CA CYS A 123 14.87 -2.38 -3.84
C CYS A 123 14.41 -1.03 -3.27
N PRO A 124 14.82 0.12 -3.85
CA PRO A 124 14.45 1.45 -3.36
C PRO A 124 13.02 1.84 -3.75
N THR A 125 12.08 0.93 -3.63
CA THR A 125 10.64 1.17 -3.84
C THR A 125 9.90 1.13 -2.50
N TYR A 126 8.57 1.23 -2.53
CA TYR A 126 7.80 1.27 -1.31
C TYR A 126 7.63 -0.12 -0.67
N ILE A 127 7.86 -0.16 0.62
CA ILE A 127 7.43 -1.23 1.51
C ILE A 127 5.98 -0.94 1.86
N GLN A 128 5.09 -1.91 1.71
CA GLN A 128 3.72 -1.75 2.15
C GLN A 128 3.47 -2.53 3.44
N VAL A 129 2.66 -1.96 4.31
CA VAL A 129 2.18 -2.61 5.53
C VAL A 129 0.68 -2.42 5.64
N GLN A 130 -0.03 -3.51 5.88
CA GLN A 130 -1.47 -3.50 6.17
C GLN A 130 -1.70 -4.05 7.57
N THR A 131 -2.56 -3.38 8.34
CA THR A 131 -3.00 -3.82 9.67
C THR A 131 -4.47 -4.20 9.59
N TYR A 132 -4.81 -5.33 10.17
CA TYR A 132 -6.15 -5.89 10.19
C TYR A 132 -6.74 -5.84 11.60
N ASP A 133 -8.04 -5.70 11.71
CA ASP A 133 -8.77 -5.91 12.96
C ASP A 133 -9.01 -7.41 13.21
N ASP A 134 -9.67 -7.71 14.33
CA ASP A 134 -10.00 -9.09 14.72
C ASP A 134 -10.98 -9.78 13.75
N ASN A 135 -11.69 -9.04 12.91
CA ASN A 135 -12.58 -9.53 11.87
C ASN A 135 -11.88 -9.70 10.51
N GLY A 136 -10.57 -9.45 10.43
CA GLY A 136 -9.79 -9.53 9.21
C GLY A 136 -10.01 -8.34 8.25
N GLN A 137 -10.60 -7.24 8.72
CA GLN A 137 -10.76 -6.02 7.92
C GLN A 137 -9.53 -5.13 8.04
N ILE A 138 -9.13 -4.52 6.93
CA ILE A 138 -8.01 -3.56 6.93
C ILE A 138 -8.43 -2.29 7.66
N VAL A 139 -7.70 -1.93 8.71
CA VAL A 139 -7.90 -0.69 9.48
C VAL A 139 -6.83 0.35 9.21
N GLU A 140 -5.65 -0.09 8.81
CA GLU A 140 -4.54 0.77 8.39
C GLU A 140 -3.82 0.15 7.19
N ASP A 141 -3.42 1.01 6.27
CA ASP A 141 -2.56 0.65 5.14
C ASP A 141 -1.55 1.79 4.95
N TYR A 142 -0.26 1.47 4.92
CA TYR A 142 0.73 2.49 4.70
C TYR A 142 1.91 1.99 3.88
N MET A 143 2.45 2.89 3.08
CA MET A 143 3.60 2.67 2.23
C MET A 143 4.77 3.52 2.71
N VAL A 144 5.93 2.88 2.88
CA VAL A 144 7.15 3.53 3.35
C VAL A 144 8.24 3.42 2.29
N ARG A 145 8.84 4.55 1.96
CA ARG A 145 10.03 4.61 1.12
C ARG A 145 11.03 5.59 1.72
N SER A 146 12.17 5.09 2.21
CA SER A 146 13.20 5.95 2.82
C SER A 146 12.58 6.91 3.86
N LYS A 147 12.49 8.20 3.55
CA LYS A 147 11.93 9.25 4.41
C LYS A 147 10.50 9.64 4.08
N GLN A 148 9.78 8.86 3.27
CA GLN A 148 8.40 9.14 2.90
C GLN A 148 7.47 8.07 3.46
N ILE A 149 6.28 8.48 3.88
CA ILE A 149 5.19 7.60 4.27
C ILE A 149 3.89 8.10 3.65
N VAL A 150 3.16 7.21 3.02
CA VAL A 150 1.76 7.40 2.61
C VAL A 150 0.94 6.53 3.53
N TYR A 151 0.11 7.12 4.34
CA TYR A 151 -0.64 6.45 5.39
C TYR A 151 -2.14 6.58 5.15
N HIS A 152 -2.84 5.46 5.12
CA HIS A 152 -4.30 5.39 5.06
C HIS A 152 -4.82 4.80 6.36
N ARG A 153 -5.85 5.43 6.89
CA ARG A 153 -6.65 4.89 7.97
C ARG A 153 -8.09 4.70 7.49
N TYR A 154 -8.64 3.53 7.78
CA TYR A 154 -10.00 3.17 7.42
C TYR A 154 -10.87 3.09 8.68
N ALA A 155 -12.11 3.54 8.57
CA ALA A 155 -13.10 3.44 9.63
C ALA A 155 -14.44 3.03 9.01
N LYS A 156 -14.97 1.89 9.42
CA LYS A 156 -16.27 1.43 8.99
C LYS A 156 -17.34 2.36 9.58
N GLN A 157 -18.11 3.02 8.70
CA GLN A 157 -19.21 3.89 9.09
C GLN A 157 -20.54 3.13 9.14
N SER A 158 -20.74 2.20 8.20
CA SER A 158 -21.90 1.31 8.12
C SER A 158 -21.48 0.01 7.43
N GLU A 159 -22.42 -0.92 7.22
CA GLU A 159 -22.11 -2.16 6.48
C GLU A 159 -21.48 -1.90 5.12
N ASN A 160 -21.92 -0.84 4.44
CA ASN A 160 -21.56 -0.55 3.06
C ASN A 160 -20.68 0.69 2.91
N ILE A 161 -20.30 1.37 3.98
CA ILE A 161 -19.50 2.60 3.89
C ILE A 161 -18.26 2.49 4.76
N VAL A 162 -17.10 2.66 4.13
CA VAL A 162 -15.80 2.73 4.78
C VAL A 162 -15.18 4.09 4.53
N ASN A 163 -15.11 4.91 5.56
CA ASN A 163 -14.39 6.18 5.50
C ASN A 163 -12.89 5.93 5.47
N PHE A 164 -12.15 6.76 4.75
CA PHE A 164 -10.70 6.75 4.80
C PHE A 164 -10.15 8.16 5.00
N LYS A 165 -8.96 8.18 5.59
CA LYS A 165 -8.09 9.36 5.65
C LYS A 165 -6.72 8.94 5.17
N CYS A 166 -6.21 9.62 4.14
CA CYS A 166 -4.87 9.41 3.58
C CYS A 166 -3.98 10.60 3.91
N ILE A 167 -2.77 10.31 4.35
CA ILE A 167 -1.78 11.33 4.70
C ILE A 167 -0.49 11.04 3.96
N TYR A 168 0.00 12.03 3.24
CA TYR A 168 1.32 12.04 2.61
C TYR A 168 2.28 12.82 3.49
N TYR A 169 3.31 12.17 4.02
CA TYR A 169 4.21 12.77 4.98
C TYR A 169 5.69 12.49 4.69
N GLY A 170 6.52 13.55 4.74
CA GLY A 170 7.99 13.48 4.67
C GLY A 170 8.60 13.42 6.07
N VAL A 171 9.33 12.35 6.39
CA VAL A 171 9.96 12.15 7.68
C VAL A 171 11.25 12.97 7.79
N GLY A 172 11.31 13.88 8.76
CA GLY A 172 12.52 14.67 9.04
C GLY A 172 12.76 15.84 8.09
N CYS A 173 11.76 16.23 7.32
CA CYS A 173 11.78 17.45 6.50
C CYS A 173 10.62 18.32 6.98
N ALA A 174 10.91 19.46 7.59
CA ALA A 174 9.89 20.36 8.13
C ALA A 174 8.90 20.87 7.07
N ASP A 175 9.31 20.90 5.81
CA ASP A 175 8.58 21.54 4.71
C ASP A 175 7.83 20.55 3.80
N GLN A 176 7.74 19.24 4.14
CA GLN A 176 7.16 18.24 3.25
C GLN A 176 5.97 17.50 3.85
N LEU A 177 5.06 18.20 4.43
CA LEU A 177 3.70 17.72 4.52
C LEU A 177 3.06 17.85 3.14
N ILE A 178 2.92 16.73 2.42
CA ILE A 178 2.55 16.74 1.00
C ILE A 178 1.04 16.85 0.82
N GLY A 179 0.24 16.33 1.74
CA GLY A 179 -1.21 16.48 1.66
C GLY A 179 -2.01 15.55 2.58
N ILE A 180 -3.26 15.93 2.80
CA ILE A 180 -4.28 15.08 3.41
C ILE A 180 -5.43 14.94 2.42
N GLN A 181 -5.91 13.71 2.28
CA GLN A 181 -7.03 13.33 1.46
C GLN A 181 -8.02 12.57 2.34
N GLU A 182 -9.28 12.94 2.29
CA GLU A 182 -10.34 12.25 3.01
C GLU A 182 -11.44 11.86 2.03
N GLY A 183 -12.13 10.77 2.31
CA GLY A 183 -13.23 10.30 1.49
C GLY A 183 -13.85 9.04 2.05
N PHE A 184 -14.63 8.39 1.22
CA PHE A 184 -15.23 7.12 1.57
C PHE A 184 -15.35 6.18 0.38
N TYR A 185 -15.32 4.90 0.68
CA TYR A 185 -15.66 3.82 -0.23
C TYR A 185 -17.07 3.35 0.10
N THR A 186 -17.92 3.22 -0.91
CA THR A 186 -19.19 2.51 -0.79
C THR A 186 -18.98 1.09 -1.29
N LEU A 187 -19.17 0.13 -0.40
CA LEU A 187 -19.07 -1.30 -0.68
C LEU A 187 -20.38 -1.78 -1.30
N GLY A 188 -20.33 -2.48 -2.41
CA GLY A 188 -21.51 -3.00 -3.13
C GLY A 188 -21.06 -3.87 -4.29
N GLU A 189 -21.94 -4.09 -5.27
CA GLU A 189 -21.57 -4.78 -6.51
C GLU A 189 -20.43 -4.06 -7.24
N ASN A 190 -20.39 -2.72 -7.11
CA ASN A 190 -19.28 -1.89 -7.55
C ASN A 190 -18.78 -1.06 -6.38
N LEU A 191 -17.49 -1.14 -6.11
CA LEU A 191 -16.83 -0.27 -5.15
C LEU A 191 -16.77 1.14 -5.72
N THR A 192 -17.48 2.08 -5.12
CA THR A 192 -17.43 3.50 -5.53
C THR A 192 -16.56 4.29 -4.56
N TYR A 193 -15.95 5.34 -5.04
CA TYR A 193 -14.98 6.16 -4.35
C TYR A 193 -15.37 7.62 -4.44
N THR A 194 -15.40 8.30 -3.31
CA THR A 194 -15.63 9.74 -3.22
C THR A 194 -14.50 10.38 -2.43
N GLU A 195 -14.00 11.47 -2.95
CA GLU A 195 -12.79 12.13 -2.44
C GLU A 195 -13.03 13.62 -2.22
N THR A 196 -12.42 14.16 -1.17
CA THR A 196 -12.28 15.59 -0.92
C THR A 196 -10.82 15.91 -0.60
N TYR A 197 -10.27 16.90 -1.31
CA TYR A 197 -8.94 17.44 -1.01
C TYR A 197 -9.05 18.62 -0.06
N ASN A 198 -8.28 18.57 1.02
CA ASN A 198 -8.11 19.73 1.90
C ASN A 198 -6.80 20.45 1.55
N ASN A 199 -6.85 21.78 1.45
CA ASN A 199 -5.69 22.62 1.15
C ASN A 199 -4.63 22.61 2.27
N SER A 200 -3.41 23.07 1.96
CA SER A 200 -2.23 23.03 2.83
C SER A 200 -2.42 23.64 4.23
N ASP A 201 -3.23 24.68 4.37
CA ASP A 201 -3.48 25.34 5.66
C ASP A 201 -4.34 24.50 6.60
N ASP A 202 -5.31 23.77 6.05
CA ASP A 202 -6.12 22.80 6.80
C ASP A 202 -5.29 21.60 7.25
N ILE A 203 -4.25 21.28 6.50
CA ILE A 203 -3.31 20.20 6.79
C ILE A 203 -2.49 20.51 8.04
N LEU A 204 -1.96 21.72 8.14
CA LEU A 204 -1.19 22.15 9.31
C LEU A 204 -2.07 22.16 10.57
N THR A 205 -3.31 22.62 10.44
CA THR A 205 -4.31 22.60 11.51
C THR A 205 -4.68 21.17 11.93
N ALA A 206 -4.93 20.28 10.97
CA ALA A 206 -5.29 18.89 11.24
C ALA A 206 -4.16 18.08 11.91
N LEU A 207 -2.91 18.49 11.71
CA LEU A 207 -1.74 17.88 12.33
C LEU A 207 -1.36 18.53 13.68
N GLY A 208 -2.12 19.56 14.14
CA GLY A 208 -1.79 20.28 15.36
C GLY A 208 -0.53 21.15 15.22
N LEU A 209 -0.10 21.46 14.00
CA LEU A 209 1.04 22.32 13.68
C LEU A 209 0.63 23.78 13.39
N SER A 210 -0.67 24.10 13.48
CA SER A 210 -1.18 25.46 13.36
C SER A 210 -0.74 26.28 14.58
N GLY A 211 0.31 27.07 14.39
CA GLY A 211 0.80 27.99 15.44
C GLY A 211 2.26 28.37 15.32
N SER A 212 3.08 27.62 14.62
CA SER A 212 4.45 28.03 14.31
C SER A 212 4.56 28.53 12.88
N ARG A 213 4.06 29.75 12.61
CA ARG A 213 4.64 30.53 11.51
C ARG A 213 6.12 30.64 11.86
N LEU A 214 6.97 30.01 11.05
CA LEU A 214 8.37 30.38 10.96
C LEU A 214 8.38 31.80 10.43
N ASN A 215 8.29 32.78 11.33
CA ASN A 215 8.85 34.09 11.12
C ASN A 215 10.33 33.93 11.45
N ASP A 216 11.15 33.95 10.42
CA ASP A 216 12.43 34.64 10.22
C ASP A 216 13.24 33.89 9.15
#